data_2a2b4473aa67d583d395e191de6a0b94
#
_entry.id   2a2b4473aa67d583d395e191de6a0b94
#
_cell.length_a   1.000
_cell.length_b   1.000
_cell.length_c   1.000
_cell.angle_alpha   90.00
_cell.angle_beta   90.00
_cell.angle_gamma   90.00
#
_symmetry.space_group_name_H-M   'P 1'
#
loop_
_entity.id
_entity.type
_entity.pdbx_description
1 polymer ?
#
loop_
_entity_poly.entity_id
_entity_poly.type
_entity_poly.pdbx_seq_one_letter_code
_entity_poly.pdbx_strand_id
1 'polypeptide(L)'
;MRMRTFIADSMAEAVDQVRDAMGVDAIIVSSIEGENGGFEVTATLDQRAQDRPASALSEDTVLEEILKEHLSASPKSAETPPAHPAERAVEQGAQTEIGLVLSETTLLKALEDQGVPTILASALTAKTMSAGIDDPVNALATALADRFSFEPLPIAPPHPIMAVGLPGHGKTVTVAKLAARAAVENVRAQIISTDAERTGAKAQAEAYGDLLQIPVDHAETVDAMGLVLDQRTDRMGIEAADRREACFIDTAAANLLTPEGRQSLQHQIASGQQISGAEPILVLAASGDARSMAETAQDFANLGVRRIIVTQLDVSRRFGGILAAAEIAELSFAQFSDTPYLARGVSAATPLRLAQMLLGQAIKAPLTEHTSPISAD
;
A
#
# COMPACT_ATOMS: atom_id res chain seq x y z
N MET A 1 -36.33 -2.64 -4.93
CA MET A 1 -35.67 -3.26 -3.75
C MET A 1 -36.71 -4.04 -2.97
N ARG A 2 -36.49 -5.34 -2.78
CA ARG A 2 -37.33 -6.16 -1.90
C ARG A 2 -36.52 -6.42 -0.62
N MET A 3 -36.90 -5.75 0.46
CA MET A 3 -36.35 -6.00 1.78
C MET A 3 -37.11 -7.16 2.43
N ARG A 4 -36.37 -8.03 3.15
CA ARG A 4 -36.94 -9.08 4.00
C ARG A 4 -36.25 -9.04 5.33
N THR A 5 -37.03 -9.30 6.38
CA THR A 5 -36.58 -9.37 7.76
C THR A 5 -36.64 -10.81 8.25
N PHE A 6 -35.60 -11.26 8.91
CA PHE A 6 -35.41 -12.60 9.46
C PHE A 6 -35.19 -12.49 10.97
N ILE A 7 -35.78 -13.39 11.73
CA ILE A 7 -35.65 -13.41 13.19
C ILE A 7 -35.13 -14.79 13.58
N ALA A 8 -34.06 -14.82 14.40
CA ALA A 8 -33.44 -16.05 14.88
C ALA A 8 -32.92 -15.89 16.31
N ASP A 9 -32.66 -16.98 16.98
CA ASP A 9 -32.13 -16.99 18.34
C ASP A 9 -30.63 -16.62 18.42
N SER A 10 -29.92 -16.63 17.26
CA SER A 10 -28.54 -16.19 17.15
C SER A 10 -28.29 -15.47 15.85
N MET A 11 -27.26 -14.59 15.83
CA MET A 11 -26.83 -13.88 14.63
C MET A 11 -26.41 -14.84 13.51
N ALA A 12 -25.71 -15.93 13.84
CA ALA A 12 -25.29 -16.93 12.86
C ALA A 12 -26.47 -17.58 12.15
N GLU A 13 -27.49 -17.96 12.91
CA GLU A 13 -28.72 -18.55 12.37
C GLU A 13 -29.52 -17.54 11.53
N ALA A 14 -29.58 -16.28 11.95
CA ALA A 14 -30.21 -15.22 11.16
C ALA A 14 -29.52 -15.02 9.80
N VAL A 15 -28.19 -15.04 9.77
CA VAL A 15 -27.38 -14.93 8.54
C VAL A 15 -27.57 -16.15 7.63
N ASP A 16 -27.65 -17.36 8.20
CA ASP A 16 -27.94 -18.57 7.43
C ASP A 16 -29.32 -18.55 6.81
N GLN A 17 -30.33 -18.08 7.55
CA GLN A 17 -31.71 -17.90 7.03
C GLN A 17 -31.75 -16.86 5.89
N VAL A 18 -30.99 -15.79 5.99
CA VAL A 18 -30.84 -14.79 4.90
C VAL A 18 -30.24 -15.43 3.67
N ARG A 19 -29.15 -16.20 3.84
CA ARG A 19 -28.45 -16.87 2.75
C ARG A 19 -29.30 -17.91 2.05
N ASP A 20 -30.05 -18.69 2.81
CA ASP A 20 -30.95 -19.74 2.27
C ASP A 20 -32.15 -19.13 1.52
N ALA A 21 -32.70 -18.02 2.01
CA ALA A 21 -33.92 -17.42 1.48
C ALA A 21 -33.67 -16.39 0.37
N MET A 22 -32.47 -15.78 0.32
CA MET A 22 -32.17 -14.68 -0.59
C MET A 22 -30.86 -14.91 -1.41
N GLY A 23 -30.14 -16.00 -1.13
CA GLY A 23 -28.88 -16.30 -1.84
C GLY A 23 -27.65 -15.62 -1.21
N VAL A 24 -26.48 -16.01 -1.71
CA VAL A 24 -25.16 -15.51 -1.24
C VAL A 24 -24.92 -14.02 -1.53
N ASP A 25 -25.68 -13.44 -2.45
CA ASP A 25 -25.57 -12.03 -2.86
C ASP A 25 -26.52 -11.11 -2.06
N ALA A 26 -27.13 -11.59 -0.99
CA ALA A 26 -27.98 -10.79 -0.13
C ALA A 26 -27.15 -9.85 0.75
N ILE A 27 -27.52 -8.55 0.72
CA ILE A 27 -26.86 -7.52 1.54
C ILE A 27 -27.68 -7.31 2.81
N ILE A 28 -27.02 -7.48 3.97
CA ILE A 28 -27.63 -7.17 5.27
C ILE A 28 -27.62 -5.64 5.45
N VAL A 29 -28.82 -5.07 5.63
CA VAL A 29 -29.02 -3.62 5.77
C VAL A 29 -29.04 -3.20 7.23
N SER A 30 -29.60 -4.03 8.11
CA SER A 30 -29.61 -3.79 9.57
C SER A 30 -29.68 -5.07 10.35
N SER A 31 -29.10 -5.08 11.54
CA SER A 31 -29.26 -6.13 12.54
C SER A 31 -29.56 -5.49 13.89
N ILE A 32 -30.61 -5.95 14.57
CA ILE A 32 -31.04 -5.43 15.86
C ILE A 32 -31.19 -6.63 16.83
N GLU A 33 -30.62 -6.52 18.02
CA GLU A 33 -30.85 -7.47 19.11
C GLU A 33 -32.17 -7.14 19.79
N GLY A 34 -33.09 -8.09 19.77
CA GLY A 34 -34.43 -7.93 20.38
C GLY A 34 -34.41 -8.07 21.90
N GLU A 35 -35.36 -7.45 22.60
CA GLU A 35 -35.49 -7.44 24.06
C GLU A 35 -35.56 -8.86 24.72
N ASN A 36 -35.77 -9.91 23.94
CA ASN A 36 -35.82 -11.30 24.40
C ASN A 36 -34.58 -12.15 24.03
N GLY A 37 -33.47 -11.52 23.61
CA GLY A 37 -32.22 -12.21 23.28
C GLY A 37 -32.14 -12.83 21.87
N GLY A 38 -33.14 -12.57 21.01
CA GLY A 38 -33.12 -12.96 19.60
C GLY A 38 -32.56 -11.82 18.69
N PHE A 39 -32.15 -12.17 17.47
CA PHE A 39 -31.64 -11.23 16.47
C PHE A 39 -32.64 -11.03 15.33
N GLU A 40 -32.90 -9.77 15.00
CA GLU A 40 -33.70 -9.37 13.84
C GLU A 40 -32.76 -8.81 12.76
N VAL A 41 -32.67 -9.50 11.62
CA VAL A 41 -31.78 -9.12 10.50
C VAL A 41 -32.62 -8.76 9.29
N THR A 42 -32.45 -7.55 8.77
CA THR A 42 -33.08 -7.10 7.53
C THR A 42 -32.11 -7.15 6.38
N ALA A 43 -32.45 -7.88 5.32
CA ALA A 43 -31.61 -8.04 4.13
C ALA A 43 -32.34 -7.60 2.85
N THR A 44 -31.56 -7.19 1.85
CA THR A 44 -32.06 -6.80 0.50
C THR A 44 -31.21 -7.44 -0.59
N LEU A 45 -31.82 -7.62 -1.79
CA LEU A 45 -31.10 -7.96 -3.01
C LEU A 45 -30.95 -6.70 -3.87
N ASP A 46 -29.71 -6.35 -4.22
CA ASP A 46 -29.44 -5.30 -5.20
C ASP A 46 -29.41 -5.89 -6.60
N GLN A 47 -30.42 -5.59 -7.41
CA GLN A 47 -30.52 -6.03 -8.80
C GLN A 47 -29.45 -5.43 -9.72
N ARG A 48 -28.62 -4.49 -9.23
CA ARG A 48 -27.49 -3.91 -9.99
C ARG A 48 -26.19 -4.69 -9.85
N ALA A 49 -26.17 -5.73 -9.03
CA ALA A 49 -24.98 -6.55 -8.79
C ALA A 49 -24.71 -7.58 -9.90
N GLN A 50 -25.64 -7.79 -10.83
CA GLN A 50 -25.47 -8.78 -11.92
C GLN A 50 -24.56 -8.32 -13.07
N ASP A 51 -24.11 -7.05 -13.10
CA ASP A 51 -23.24 -6.50 -14.16
C ASP A 51 -21.85 -6.06 -13.65
N ARG A 52 -21.43 -6.47 -12.45
CA ARG A 52 -20.07 -6.21 -11.98
C ARG A 52 -19.22 -7.47 -12.10
N PRO A 53 -18.02 -7.38 -12.76
CA PRO A 53 -17.06 -8.48 -12.71
C PRO A 53 -16.63 -8.70 -11.27
N ALA A 54 -16.54 -9.98 -10.87
CA ALA A 54 -16.13 -10.45 -9.56
C ALA A 54 -14.66 -10.06 -9.27
N SER A 55 -14.42 -8.86 -8.76
CA SER A 55 -13.16 -8.46 -8.14
C SER A 55 -13.32 -7.20 -7.28
N ALA A 56 -14.12 -7.30 -6.25
CA ALA A 56 -14.05 -6.39 -5.11
C ALA A 56 -14.35 -7.24 -3.87
N LEU A 57 -13.34 -8.00 -3.45
CA LEU A 57 -13.31 -8.51 -2.09
C LEU A 57 -13.22 -7.26 -1.20
N SER A 58 -14.17 -7.11 -0.27
CA SER A 58 -14.12 -6.05 0.73
C SER A 58 -12.85 -6.24 1.57
N GLU A 59 -12.29 -5.15 2.08
CA GLU A 59 -11.10 -5.20 2.96
C GLU A 59 -11.32 -6.15 4.14
N ASP A 60 -12.57 -6.31 4.60
CA ASP A 60 -12.97 -7.26 5.66
C ASP A 60 -12.80 -8.73 5.26
N THR A 61 -13.05 -9.08 3.99
CA THR A 61 -12.90 -10.47 3.50
C THR A 61 -11.42 -10.86 3.44
N VAL A 62 -10.54 -9.92 3.09
CA VAL A 62 -9.09 -10.13 3.07
C VAL A 62 -8.55 -10.32 4.48
N LEU A 63 -9.09 -9.58 5.46
CA LEU A 63 -8.71 -9.71 6.86
C LEU A 63 -9.10 -11.09 7.43
N GLU A 64 -10.32 -11.58 7.13
CA GLU A 64 -10.77 -12.91 7.56
C GLU A 64 -9.96 -14.05 6.93
N GLU A 65 -9.53 -13.92 5.68
CA GLU A 65 -8.74 -14.92 4.99
C GLU A 65 -7.30 -14.98 5.55
N ILE A 66 -6.71 -13.82 5.83
CA ILE A 66 -5.40 -13.70 6.50
C ILE A 66 -5.46 -14.28 7.92
N LEU A 67 -6.52 -14.00 8.68
CA LEU A 67 -6.73 -14.55 10.01
C LEU A 67 -6.92 -16.08 10.00
N LYS A 68 -7.65 -16.63 9.03
CA LYS A 68 -7.83 -18.09 8.88
C LYS A 68 -6.52 -18.80 8.51
N GLU A 69 -5.72 -18.23 7.65
CA GLU A 69 -4.44 -18.81 7.23
C GLU A 69 -3.42 -18.85 8.38
N HIS A 70 -3.38 -17.81 9.23
CA HIS A 70 -2.51 -17.75 10.40
C HIS A 70 -3.00 -18.59 11.59
N LEU A 71 -4.30 -18.73 11.78
CA LEU A 71 -4.88 -19.56 12.86
C LEU A 71 -4.80 -21.07 12.56
N SER A 72 -4.67 -21.47 11.29
CA SER A 72 -4.50 -22.87 10.92
C SER A 72 -3.04 -23.36 10.97
N ALA A 73 -2.06 -22.47 11.13
CA ALA A 73 -0.65 -22.79 11.30
C ALA A 73 -0.30 -22.93 12.80
N SER A 74 -0.74 -24.03 13.43
CA SER A 74 -0.20 -24.43 14.74
C SER A 74 1.30 -24.69 14.66
N PRO A 75 2.12 -24.29 15.64
CA PRO A 75 3.55 -24.45 15.61
C PRO A 75 3.92 -25.92 15.76
N LYS A 76 4.35 -26.56 14.71
CA LYS A 76 5.15 -27.77 14.80
C LYS A 76 6.57 -27.39 15.17
N SER A 77 7.03 -28.04 16.26
CA SER A 77 8.35 -28.00 16.88
C SER A 77 9.51 -27.69 15.95
N ALA A 78 10.37 -26.80 16.47
CA ALA A 78 11.65 -26.43 15.89
C ALA A 78 12.55 -27.65 15.70
N GLU A 79 12.86 -27.97 14.45
CA GLU A 79 14.06 -28.73 14.08
C GLU A 79 15.03 -27.76 13.41
N THR A 80 16.24 -27.79 13.95
CA THR A 80 17.40 -27.01 13.52
C THR A 80 17.74 -27.32 12.06
N PRO A 81 17.92 -26.35 11.17
CA PRO A 81 18.36 -26.64 9.80
C PRO A 81 19.87 -26.94 9.79
N PRO A 82 20.30 -27.95 9.05
CA PRO A 82 21.72 -28.22 8.83
C PRO A 82 22.32 -27.19 7.86
N ALA A 83 23.59 -26.91 8.10
CA ALA A 83 24.43 -25.99 7.35
C ALA A 83 24.44 -26.30 5.84
N HIS A 84 24.43 -25.20 5.05
CA HIS A 84 24.66 -25.23 3.60
C HIS A 84 26.01 -25.83 3.26
N PRO A 85 26.11 -26.61 2.19
CA PRO A 85 27.25 -26.59 1.29
C PRO A 85 26.89 -25.88 -0.01
N ALA A 86 27.74 -24.93 -0.35
CA ALA A 86 27.79 -24.34 -1.67
C ALA A 86 28.19 -25.35 -2.74
N GLU A 87 27.80 -25.05 -3.97
CA GLU A 87 28.33 -25.59 -5.23
C GLU A 87 27.85 -26.99 -5.67
N ARG A 88 27.00 -27.01 -6.70
CA ARG A 88 27.27 -27.71 -7.95
C ARG A 88 26.12 -27.66 -8.96
N ALA A 89 26.57 -27.51 -10.20
CA ALA A 89 25.93 -27.84 -11.45
C ALA A 89 25.11 -26.73 -12.13
N VAL A 90 25.85 -25.95 -12.91
CA VAL A 90 25.38 -25.30 -14.14
C VAL A 90 25.00 -26.42 -15.13
N GLU A 91 23.73 -26.70 -15.33
CA GLU A 91 23.27 -27.35 -16.53
C GLU A 91 23.02 -26.26 -17.60
N GLN A 92 23.82 -26.37 -18.64
CA GLN A 92 23.71 -25.58 -19.86
C GLN A 92 22.40 -25.94 -20.58
N GLY A 93 21.35 -25.20 -20.28
CA GLY A 93 20.23 -25.02 -21.19
C GLY A 93 20.55 -23.80 -22.06
N ALA A 94 20.69 -24.01 -23.36
CA ALA A 94 20.86 -22.96 -24.33
C ALA A 94 19.69 -21.96 -24.24
N GLN A 95 19.83 -20.92 -23.42
CA GLN A 95 19.03 -19.73 -23.51
C GLN A 95 19.53 -18.96 -24.72
N THR A 96 18.77 -19.00 -25.78
CA THR A 96 18.89 -18.04 -26.85
C THR A 96 18.57 -16.67 -26.20
N GLU A 97 19.61 -15.97 -25.75
CA GLU A 97 19.53 -14.54 -25.45
C GLU A 97 19.20 -13.83 -26.76
N ILE A 98 17.90 -13.70 -27.05
CA ILE A 98 17.44 -12.67 -27.95
C ILE A 98 17.66 -11.37 -27.16
N GLY A 99 18.82 -10.76 -27.33
CA GLY A 99 19.13 -9.44 -26.84
C GLY A 99 18.05 -8.49 -27.38
N LEU A 100 17.08 -8.14 -26.51
CA LEU A 100 16.06 -7.17 -26.86
C LEU A 100 16.78 -5.82 -26.97
N VAL A 101 17.20 -5.46 -28.18
CA VAL A 101 17.69 -4.11 -28.46
C VAL A 101 16.46 -3.21 -28.37
N LEU A 102 16.27 -2.60 -27.21
CA LEU A 102 15.16 -1.69 -26.98
C LEU A 102 15.43 -0.43 -27.82
N SER A 103 14.68 -0.26 -28.90
CA SER A 103 14.78 0.97 -29.68
C SER A 103 14.18 2.15 -28.90
N GLU A 104 14.65 3.36 -29.19
CA GLU A 104 14.13 4.61 -28.60
C GLU A 104 12.62 4.69 -28.71
N THR A 105 12.06 4.38 -29.88
CA THR A 105 10.61 4.40 -30.14
C THR A 105 9.86 3.35 -29.31
N THR A 106 10.43 2.17 -29.09
CA THR A 106 9.84 1.11 -28.29
C THR A 106 9.82 1.49 -26.80
N LEU A 107 10.91 2.08 -26.31
CA LEU A 107 10.99 2.53 -24.91
C LEU A 107 10.01 3.67 -24.64
N LEU A 108 9.99 4.69 -25.53
CA LEU A 108 9.06 5.81 -25.42
C LEU A 108 7.62 5.32 -25.36
N LYS A 109 7.23 4.45 -26.28
CA LYS A 109 5.90 3.87 -26.31
C LYS A 109 5.60 3.06 -25.03
N ALA A 110 6.54 2.26 -24.55
CA ALA A 110 6.36 1.49 -23.33
C ALA A 110 6.10 2.40 -22.11
N LEU A 111 6.79 3.52 -21.99
CA LEU A 111 6.58 4.50 -20.92
C LEU A 111 5.22 5.22 -21.07
N GLU A 112 4.83 5.59 -22.28
CA GLU A 112 3.53 6.19 -22.56
C GLU A 112 2.38 5.20 -22.27
N ASP A 113 2.52 3.94 -22.64
CA ASP A 113 1.55 2.87 -22.35
C ASP A 113 1.40 2.66 -20.84
N GLN A 114 2.44 2.93 -20.06
CA GLN A 114 2.39 2.97 -18.58
C GLN A 114 1.73 4.25 -18.03
N GLY A 115 1.33 5.19 -18.88
CA GLY A 115 0.72 6.45 -18.47
C GLY A 115 1.73 7.50 -17.98
N VAL A 116 3.01 7.35 -18.33
CA VAL A 116 4.02 8.41 -18.08
C VAL A 116 3.71 9.59 -18.99
N PRO A 117 3.64 10.83 -18.47
CA PRO A 117 3.44 12.02 -19.31
C PRO A 117 4.51 12.12 -20.41
N THR A 118 4.12 12.46 -21.63
CA THR A 118 4.99 12.42 -22.82
C THR A 118 6.30 13.18 -22.65
N ILE A 119 6.29 14.35 -22.00
CA ILE A 119 7.50 15.14 -21.75
C ILE A 119 8.47 14.35 -20.84
N LEU A 120 7.97 13.73 -19.78
CA LEU A 120 8.77 12.93 -18.86
C LEU A 120 9.24 11.63 -19.53
N ALA A 121 8.37 10.96 -20.28
CA ALA A 121 8.71 9.77 -21.05
C ALA A 121 9.84 10.03 -22.04
N SER A 122 9.76 11.14 -22.81
CA SER A 122 10.81 11.55 -23.74
C SER A 122 12.15 11.83 -23.03
N ALA A 123 12.12 12.54 -21.90
CA ALA A 123 13.31 12.84 -21.12
C ALA A 123 13.98 11.57 -20.56
N LEU A 124 13.18 10.64 -20.01
CA LEU A 124 13.68 9.35 -19.52
C LEU A 124 14.23 8.49 -20.66
N THR A 125 13.54 8.46 -21.80
CA THR A 125 13.99 7.72 -22.99
C THR A 125 15.34 8.23 -23.48
N ALA A 126 15.49 9.53 -23.68
CA ALA A 126 16.75 10.13 -24.11
C ALA A 126 17.91 9.82 -23.15
N LYS A 127 17.65 9.91 -21.84
CA LYS A 127 18.63 9.60 -20.80
C LYS A 127 18.99 8.13 -20.78
N THR A 128 18.02 7.23 -20.91
CA THR A 128 18.21 5.78 -20.97
C THR A 128 19.09 5.40 -22.15
N MET A 129 18.78 5.92 -23.35
CA MET A 129 19.55 5.64 -24.56
C MET A 129 20.98 6.17 -24.48
N SER A 130 21.21 7.26 -23.76
CA SER A 130 22.55 7.84 -23.57
C SER A 130 23.40 7.14 -22.50
N ALA A 131 22.82 6.23 -21.70
CA ALA A 131 23.52 5.57 -20.60
C ALA A 131 24.61 4.60 -21.06
N GLY A 132 24.57 4.10 -22.29
CA GLY A 132 25.55 3.14 -22.82
C GLY A 132 25.52 1.78 -22.11
N ILE A 133 24.36 1.40 -21.56
CA ILE A 133 24.12 0.15 -20.84
C ILE A 133 23.27 -0.75 -21.73
N ASP A 134 23.75 -1.97 -22.01
CA ASP A 134 23.08 -2.91 -22.92
C ASP A 134 21.74 -3.43 -22.35
N ASP A 135 21.67 -3.66 -21.04
CA ASP A 135 20.45 -4.11 -20.40
C ASP A 135 19.44 -2.96 -20.22
N PRO A 136 18.26 -3.03 -20.87
CA PRO A 136 17.28 -1.95 -20.87
C PRO A 136 16.75 -1.59 -19.46
N VAL A 137 16.64 -2.59 -18.57
CA VAL A 137 16.14 -2.36 -17.22
C VAL A 137 17.15 -1.57 -16.39
N ASN A 138 18.43 -1.94 -16.48
CA ASN A 138 19.51 -1.23 -15.79
C ASN A 138 19.74 0.17 -16.40
N ALA A 139 19.62 0.32 -17.72
CA ALA A 139 19.69 1.61 -18.39
C ALA A 139 18.58 2.57 -17.91
N LEU A 140 17.32 2.09 -17.87
CA LEU A 140 16.20 2.87 -17.35
C LEU A 140 16.35 3.14 -15.84
N ALA A 141 16.80 2.16 -15.06
CA ALA A 141 17.06 2.35 -13.63
C ALA A 141 18.07 3.48 -13.37
N THR A 142 19.12 3.56 -14.19
CA THR A 142 20.11 4.66 -14.14
C THR A 142 19.46 6.00 -14.45
N ALA A 143 18.64 6.08 -15.49
CA ALA A 143 17.93 7.31 -15.85
C ALA A 143 16.94 7.74 -14.74
N LEU A 144 16.26 6.78 -14.09
CA LEU A 144 15.37 7.03 -12.96
C LEU A 144 16.14 7.50 -11.71
N ALA A 145 17.31 6.91 -11.42
CA ALA A 145 18.17 7.33 -10.32
C ALA A 145 18.72 8.75 -10.48
N ASP A 146 18.99 9.16 -11.72
CA ASP A 146 19.47 10.52 -12.01
C ASP A 146 18.35 11.57 -11.89
N ARG A 147 17.09 11.16 -12.05
CA ARG A 147 15.95 12.09 -12.05
C ARG A 147 15.20 12.16 -10.75
N PHE A 148 15.06 11.04 -10.05
CA PHE A 148 14.27 10.91 -8.83
C PHE A 148 15.13 10.54 -7.64
N SER A 149 14.74 11.04 -6.48
CA SER A 149 15.37 10.66 -5.21
C SER A 149 14.71 9.41 -4.65
N PHE A 150 15.53 8.53 -4.06
CA PHE A 150 15.12 7.29 -3.41
C PHE A 150 15.68 7.27 -1.99
N GLU A 151 14.80 7.45 -1.01
CA GLU A 151 15.14 7.55 0.41
C GLU A 151 14.32 6.55 1.24
N PRO A 152 14.69 5.25 1.21
CA PRO A 152 13.96 4.22 1.94
C PRO A 152 13.96 4.48 3.45
N LEU A 153 12.82 4.16 4.09
CA LEU A 153 12.73 4.17 5.54
C LEU A 153 13.63 3.09 6.15
N PRO A 154 14.43 3.42 7.15
CA PRO A 154 15.11 2.39 7.94
C PRO A 154 14.10 1.52 8.70
N ILE A 155 14.53 0.37 9.19
CA ILE A 155 13.69 -0.54 9.98
C ILE A 155 13.23 0.13 11.29
N ALA A 156 14.16 0.85 11.93
CA ALA A 156 13.90 1.68 13.11
C ALA A 156 14.12 3.15 12.72
N PRO A 157 13.08 3.86 12.27
CA PRO A 157 13.20 5.29 12.01
C PRO A 157 13.54 6.05 13.30
N PRO A 158 14.43 7.06 13.23
CA PRO A 158 14.83 7.83 14.42
C PRO A 158 13.68 8.68 14.98
N HIS A 159 12.70 9.00 14.15
CA HIS A 159 11.52 9.77 14.50
C HIS A 159 10.25 9.00 14.15
N PRO A 160 9.12 9.27 14.80
CA PRO A 160 7.84 8.69 14.41
C PRO A 160 7.52 8.97 12.94
N ILE A 161 6.99 7.98 12.25
CA ILE A 161 6.53 8.12 10.86
C ILE A 161 5.03 8.32 10.86
N MET A 162 4.58 9.44 10.31
CA MET A 162 3.16 9.81 10.22
C MET A 162 2.65 9.53 8.80
N ALA A 163 1.81 8.51 8.64
CA ALA A 163 1.19 8.17 7.37
C ALA A 163 0.05 9.14 7.05
N VAL A 164 0.21 9.98 6.04
CA VAL A 164 -0.81 10.92 5.56
C VAL A 164 -1.24 10.55 4.14
N GLY A 165 -2.47 10.92 3.74
CA GLY A 165 -2.97 10.60 2.40
C GLY A 165 -4.49 10.60 2.33
N LEU A 166 -5.03 10.48 1.12
CA LEU A 166 -6.47 10.48 0.87
C LEU A 166 -7.16 9.22 1.43
N PRO A 167 -8.50 9.23 1.55
CA PRO A 167 -9.27 8.02 1.87
C PRO A 167 -8.99 6.90 0.87
N GLY A 168 -8.91 5.65 1.35
CA GLY A 168 -8.71 4.48 0.48
C GLY A 168 -7.29 4.26 -0.05
N HIS A 169 -6.32 5.12 0.25
CA HIS A 169 -4.93 4.96 -0.20
C HIS A 169 -4.11 3.96 0.63
N GLY A 170 -4.71 3.31 1.64
CA GLY A 170 -4.08 2.22 2.39
C GLY A 170 -3.17 2.67 3.54
N LYS A 171 -3.41 3.83 4.18
CA LYS A 171 -2.61 4.34 5.31
C LYS A 171 -2.51 3.34 6.45
N THR A 172 -3.64 2.90 6.99
CA THR A 172 -3.71 1.94 8.11
C THR A 172 -2.96 0.65 7.79
N VAL A 173 -3.19 0.09 6.59
CA VAL A 173 -2.47 -1.12 6.14
C VAL A 173 -0.98 -0.87 5.98
N THR A 174 -0.58 0.29 5.48
CA THR A 174 0.84 0.66 5.34
C THR A 174 1.52 0.78 6.70
N VAL A 175 0.86 1.41 7.68
CA VAL A 175 1.34 1.48 9.07
C VAL A 175 1.51 0.08 9.65
N ALA A 176 0.52 -0.80 9.50
CA ALA A 176 0.60 -2.19 9.94
C ALA A 176 1.75 -2.95 9.26
N LYS A 177 1.98 -2.77 7.94
CA LYS A 177 3.09 -3.37 7.20
C LYS A 177 4.47 -2.87 7.67
N LEU A 178 4.60 -1.57 7.95
CA LEU A 178 5.84 -1.00 8.50
C LEU A 178 6.11 -1.54 9.90
N ALA A 179 5.08 -1.64 10.75
CA ALA A 179 5.17 -2.20 12.09
C ALA A 179 5.52 -3.71 12.05
N ALA A 180 4.90 -4.47 11.14
CA ALA A 180 5.22 -5.88 10.91
C ALA A 180 6.69 -6.06 10.47
N ARG A 181 7.19 -5.20 9.56
CA ARG A 181 8.59 -5.21 9.14
C ARG A 181 9.54 -4.97 10.31
N ALA A 182 9.22 -4.03 11.19
CA ALA A 182 10.00 -3.76 12.40
C ALA A 182 10.00 -4.98 13.34
N ALA A 183 8.83 -5.58 13.59
CA ALA A 183 8.70 -6.75 14.46
C ALA A 183 9.51 -7.96 13.95
N VAL A 184 9.48 -8.25 12.64
CA VAL A 184 10.27 -9.33 12.01
C VAL A 184 11.78 -9.15 12.26
N GLU A 185 12.24 -7.91 12.30
CA GLU A 185 13.66 -7.55 12.55
C GLU A 185 13.97 -7.35 14.04
N ASN A 186 13.07 -7.80 14.93
CA ASN A 186 13.19 -7.66 16.40
C ASN A 186 13.33 -6.20 16.87
N VAL A 187 12.75 -5.26 16.10
CA VAL A 187 12.61 -3.87 16.51
C VAL A 187 11.26 -3.70 17.20
N ARG A 188 11.24 -3.13 18.40
CA ARG A 188 9.97 -2.79 19.05
C ARG A 188 9.21 -1.78 18.21
N ALA A 189 7.93 -2.03 17.97
CA ALA A 189 7.07 -1.12 17.24
C ALA A 189 5.91 -0.65 18.12
N GLN A 190 5.43 0.55 17.86
CA GLN A 190 4.22 1.14 18.44
C GLN A 190 3.41 1.76 17.32
N ILE A 191 2.10 1.58 17.37
CA ILE A 191 1.17 2.23 16.46
C ILE A 191 0.37 3.27 17.26
N ILE A 192 0.22 4.47 16.73
CA ILE A 192 -0.68 5.49 17.25
C ILE A 192 -1.74 5.75 16.18
N SER A 193 -3.01 5.46 16.46
CA SER A 193 -4.10 5.74 15.55
C SER A 193 -4.81 7.03 15.94
N THR A 194 -4.92 7.96 15.00
CA THR A 194 -5.71 9.20 15.17
C THR A 194 -7.03 9.14 14.38
N ASP A 195 -7.35 8.02 13.73
CA ASP A 195 -8.59 7.83 12.96
C ASP A 195 -9.73 7.42 13.92
N ALA A 196 -10.36 8.42 14.54
CA ALA A 196 -11.49 8.22 15.43
C ALA A 196 -12.86 8.31 14.72
N GLU A 197 -12.90 8.90 13.52
CA GLU A 197 -14.16 9.24 12.84
C GLU A 197 -14.69 8.10 11.96
N ARG A 198 -13.81 7.30 11.39
CA ARG A 198 -14.20 6.22 10.49
C ARG A 198 -14.72 5.03 11.29
N THR A 199 -15.96 4.63 11.00
CA THR A 199 -16.57 3.43 11.61
C THR A 199 -15.68 2.21 11.41
N GLY A 200 -15.30 1.54 12.49
CA GLY A 200 -14.44 0.36 12.47
C GLY A 200 -12.93 0.63 12.40
N ALA A 201 -12.47 1.88 12.23
CA ALA A 201 -11.03 2.19 12.17
C ALA A 201 -10.28 1.75 13.44
N LYS A 202 -10.88 1.98 14.61
CA LYS A 202 -10.34 1.54 15.90
C LYS A 202 -10.18 0.03 15.95
N ALA A 203 -11.24 -0.71 15.66
CA ALA A 203 -11.22 -2.17 15.66
C ALA A 203 -10.21 -2.75 14.64
N GLN A 204 -10.07 -2.11 13.47
CA GLN A 204 -9.09 -2.50 12.47
C GLN A 204 -7.66 -2.29 12.97
N ALA A 205 -7.35 -1.15 13.58
CA ALA A 205 -6.02 -0.88 14.13
C ALA A 205 -5.69 -1.84 15.28
N GLU A 206 -6.65 -2.10 16.18
CA GLU A 206 -6.52 -3.07 17.28
C GLU A 206 -6.27 -4.50 16.74
N ALA A 207 -7.03 -4.93 15.72
CA ALA A 207 -6.83 -6.25 15.11
C ALA A 207 -5.42 -6.43 14.52
N TYR A 208 -4.85 -5.39 13.90
CA TYR A 208 -3.45 -5.43 13.47
C TYR A 208 -2.48 -5.45 14.65
N GLY A 209 -2.74 -4.67 15.71
CA GLY A 209 -1.94 -4.68 16.92
C GLY A 209 -1.90 -6.05 17.58
N ASP A 210 -3.06 -6.68 17.74
CA ASP A 210 -3.20 -8.02 18.32
C ASP A 210 -2.48 -9.08 17.47
N LEU A 211 -2.68 -9.05 16.13
CA LEU A 211 -2.03 -9.98 15.22
C LEU A 211 -0.50 -9.87 15.28
N LEU A 212 0.03 -8.67 15.36
CA LEU A 212 1.45 -8.39 15.37
C LEU A 212 2.06 -8.36 16.78
N GLN A 213 1.24 -8.45 17.82
CA GLN A 213 1.62 -8.27 19.24
C GLN A 213 2.31 -6.91 19.48
N ILE A 214 1.79 -5.87 18.84
CA ILE A 214 2.30 -4.51 18.90
C ILE A 214 1.26 -3.63 19.62
N PRO A 215 1.67 -2.78 20.57
CA PRO A 215 0.75 -1.87 21.23
C PRO A 215 0.17 -0.85 20.24
N VAL A 216 -1.13 -0.62 20.36
CA VAL A 216 -1.87 0.39 19.61
C VAL A 216 -2.45 1.40 20.60
N ASP A 217 -2.04 2.65 20.48
CA ASP A 217 -2.60 3.75 21.24
C ASP A 217 -3.58 4.53 20.35
N HIS A 218 -4.69 4.96 20.93
CA HIS A 218 -5.68 5.77 20.23
C HIS A 218 -5.61 7.21 20.71
N ALA A 219 -5.50 8.15 19.77
CA ALA A 219 -5.41 9.57 20.02
C ALA A 219 -6.42 10.32 19.16
N GLU A 220 -7.65 10.46 19.66
CA GLU A 220 -8.78 11.07 18.94
C GLU A 220 -8.59 12.57 18.68
N THR A 221 -7.65 13.21 19.38
CA THR A 221 -7.34 14.64 19.24
C THR A 221 -5.84 14.84 19.08
N VAL A 222 -5.47 16.02 18.56
CA VAL A 222 -4.06 16.42 18.45
C VAL A 222 -3.39 16.50 19.83
N ASP A 223 -4.12 16.95 20.85
CA ASP A 223 -3.60 17.02 22.22
C ASP A 223 -3.37 15.62 22.80
N ALA A 224 -4.29 14.68 22.55
CA ALA A 224 -4.12 13.29 22.97
C ALA A 224 -2.92 12.63 22.27
N MET A 225 -2.74 12.87 20.97
CA MET A 225 -1.55 12.42 20.22
C MET A 225 -0.27 13.01 20.82
N GLY A 226 -0.30 14.29 21.15
CA GLY A 226 0.80 14.97 21.82
C GLY A 226 1.19 14.30 23.14
N LEU A 227 0.22 13.98 24.00
CA LEU A 227 0.45 13.30 25.28
C LEU A 227 1.07 11.92 25.10
N VAL A 228 0.59 11.13 24.13
CA VAL A 228 1.15 9.78 23.83
C VAL A 228 2.60 9.89 23.35
N LEU A 229 2.89 10.83 22.48
CA LEU A 229 4.25 11.07 21.95
C LEU A 229 5.20 11.58 23.03
N ASP A 230 4.74 12.46 23.92
CA ASP A 230 5.54 12.99 25.03
C ASP A 230 5.88 11.90 26.04
N GLN A 231 4.90 11.10 26.46
CA GLN A 231 5.11 9.93 27.33
C GLN A 231 6.06 8.90 26.71
N ARG A 232 6.05 8.74 25.38
CA ARG A 232 7.00 7.88 24.66
C ARG A 232 8.41 8.46 24.76
N THR A 233 8.57 9.76 24.55
CA THR A 233 9.85 10.44 24.61
C THR A 233 10.46 10.34 26.00
N ASP A 234 9.66 10.50 27.05
CA ASP A 234 10.07 10.35 28.43
C ASP A 234 10.53 8.91 28.75
N ARG A 235 9.79 7.91 28.29
CA ARG A 235 10.17 6.49 28.45
C ARG A 235 11.48 6.18 27.72
N MET A 236 11.68 6.70 26.52
CA MET A 236 12.92 6.52 25.77
C MET A 236 14.11 7.18 26.45
N GLY A 237 13.96 8.35 27.08
CA GLY A 237 15.03 9.02 27.82
C GLY A 237 15.57 8.21 29.00
N ILE A 238 14.77 7.33 29.59
CA ILE A 238 15.13 6.49 30.75
C ILE A 238 15.74 5.15 30.32
N GLU A 239 15.32 4.57 29.19
CA GLU A 239 15.71 3.22 28.75
C GLU A 239 16.59 3.20 27.49
N ALA A 240 16.84 4.35 26.87
CA ALA A 240 17.17 4.47 25.45
C ALA A 240 18.61 4.15 25.04
N ALA A 241 19.49 3.74 25.93
CA ALA A 241 20.89 3.52 25.52
C ALA A 241 21.08 2.31 24.59
N ASP A 242 20.12 1.37 24.49
CA ASP A 242 20.35 0.10 23.76
C ASP A 242 19.16 -0.49 23.00
N ARG A 243 18.00 0.18 22.88
CA ARG A 243 16.81 -0.41 22.26
C ARG A 243 16.34 0.37 21.04
N ARG A 244 16.33 -0.30 19.89
CA ARG A 244 15.74 0.20 18.66
C ARG A 244 14.22 0.15 18.76
N GLU A 245 13.57 1.30 18.67
CA GLU A 245 12.11 1.42 18.65
C GLU A 245 11.64 2.17 17.43
N ALA A 246 10.53 1.70 16.83
CA ALA A 246 9.84 2.34 15.73
C ALA A 246 8.46 2.81 16.18
N CYS A 247 8.04 4.01 15.80
CA CYS A 247 6.70 4.53 16.04
C CYS A 247 6.05 4.91 14.71
N PHE A 248 4.83 4.45 14.50
CA PHE A 248 4.07 4.70 13.29
C PHE A 248 2.73 5.32 13.66
N ILE A 249 2.39 6.45 13.06
CA ILE A 249 1.16 7.20 13.30
C ILE A 249 0.24 7.00 12.10
N ASP A 250 -0.91 6.36 12.33
CA ASP A 250 -2.00 6.23 11.35
C ASP A 250 -2.93 7.43 11.49
N THR A 251 -2.96 8.30 10.47
CA THR A 251 -3.82 9.49 10.53
C THR A 251 -5.17 9.24 9.88
N ALA A 252 -6.20 9.90 10.41
CA ALA A 252 -7.48 10.00 9.72
C ALA A 252 -7.29 10.53 8.29
N ALA A 253 -8.16 10.09 7.39
CA ALA A 253 -8.11 10.59 6.02
C ALA A 253 -8.62 12.03 5.97
N ALA A 254 -7.80 12.94 5.45
CA ALA A 254 -8.19 14.34 5.29
C ALA A 254 -8.72 14.62 3.88
N ASN A 255 -9.82 15.36 3.80
CA ASN A 255 -10.26 15.92 2.53
C ASN A 255 -9.58 17.28 2.31
N LEU A 256 -8.51 17.29 1.51
CA LEU A 256 -7.74 18.51 1.23
C LEU A 256 -8.48 19.52 0.31
N LEU A 257 -9.61 19.13 -0.27
CA LEU A 257 -10.45 20.05 -1.04
C LEU A 257 -11.27 20.99 -0.13
N THR A 258 -11.38 20.67 1.17
CA THR A 258 -12.05 21.53 2.15
C THR A 258 -11.02 22.27 3.00
N PRO A 259 -11.28 23.57 3.33
CA PRO A 259 -10.40 24.34 4.22
C PRO A 259 -10.22 23.68 5.59
N GLU A 260 -11.29 23.13 6.16
CA GLU A 260 -11.32 22.46 7.46
C GLU A 260 -10.43 21.20 7.47
N GLY A 261 -10.56 20.35 6.45
CA GLY A 261 -9.75 19.13 6.31
C GLY A 261 -8.26 19.46 6.14
N ARG A 262 -7.94 20.48 5.34
CA ARG A 262 -6.57 20.98 5.16
C ARG A 262 -5.99 21.51 6.47
N GLN A 263 -6.74 22.34 7.21
CA GLN A 263 -6.32 22.90 8.47
C GLN A 263 -6.13 21.83 9.55
N SER A 264 -7.04 20.87 9.64
CA SER A 264 -6.94 19.76 10.59
C SER A 264 -5.67 18.95 10.37
N LEU A 265 -5.40 18.53 9.12
CA LEU A 265 -4.19 17.77 8.79
C LEU A 265 -2.92 18.59 9.03
N GLN A 266 -2.91 19.88 8.64
CA GLN A 266 -1.78 20.78 8.90
C GLN A 266 -1.48 20.89 10.40
N HIS A 267 -2.51 20.96 11.24
CA HIS A 267 -2.35 21.02 12.69
C HIS A 267 -1.80 19.71 13.25
N GLN A 268 -2.28 18.54 12.77
CA GLN A 268 -1.74 17.23 13.17
C GLN A 268 -0.26 17.08 12.80
N ILE A 269 0.11 17.43 11.58
CA ILE A 269 1.50 17.38 11.10
C ILE A 269 2.39 18.29 11.97
N ALA A 270 1.99 19.54 12.15
CA ALA A 270 2.77 20.52 12.92
C ALA A 270 2.97 20.09 14.38
N SER A 271 1.93 19.57 15.02
CA SER A 271 2.01 19.06 16.39
C SER A 271 2.92 17.85 16.50
N GLY A 272 2.78 16.87 15.61
CA GLY A 272 3.66 15.68 15.59
C GLY A 272 5.13 16.06 15.39
N GLN A 273 5.40 16.98 14.47
CA GLN A 273 6.77 17.49 14.23
C GLN A 273 7.33 18.23 15.44
N GLN A 274 6.53 19.10 16.06
CA GLN A 274 6.98 19.90 17.20
C GLN A 274 7.30 19.05 18.43
N ILE A 275 6.48 18.03 18.73
CA ILE A 275 6.60 17.24 19.96
C ILE A 275 7.67 16.17 19.83
N SER A 276 7.73 15.47 18.70
CA SER A 276 8.56 14.26 18.54
C SER A 276 9.42 14.25 17.29
N GLY A 277 9.40 15.30 16.48
CA GLY A 277 10.05 15.31 15.18
C GLY A 277 9.38 14.37 14.18
N ALA A 278 8.11 14.00 14.38
CA ALA A 278 7.40 13.06 13.50
C ALA A 278 7.48 13.49 12.03
N GLU A 279 7.82 12.55 11.17
CA GLU A 279 7.94 12.79 9.74
C GLU A 279 6.65 12.41 9.00
N PRO A 280 5.96 13.37 8.36
CA PRO A 280 4.81 13.05 7.52
C PRO A 280 5.28 12.42 6.20
N ILE A 281 4.69 11.26 5.85
CA ILE A 281 4.95 10.56 4.60
C ILE A 281 3.63 10.36 3.85
N LEU A 282 3.61 10.73 2.57
CA LEU A 282 2.44 10.52 1.73
C LEU A 282 2.29 9.04 1.40
N VAL A 283 1.14 8.48 1.74
CA VAL A 283 0.70 7.17 1.25
C VAL A 283 -0.20 7.40 0.05
N LEU A 284 0.25 7.01 -1.13
CA LEU A 284 -0.42 7.23 -2.41
C LEU A 284 -0.69 5.91 -3.12
N ALA A 285 -1.95 5.64 -3.46
CA ALA A 285 -2.31 4.49 -4.27
C ALA A 285 -1.85 4.70 -5.73
N ALA A 286 -1.30 3.67 -6.36
CA ALA A 286 -0.84 3.73 -7.75
C ALA A 286 -2.00 3.79 -8.77
N SER A 287 -3.25 3.65 -8.31
CA SER A 287 -4.46 3.68 -9.13
C SER A 287 -4.94 5.12 -9.31
N GLY A 288 -4.68 5.72 -10.43
CA GLY A 288 -5.13 7.09 -10.75
C GLY A 288 -4.54 7.58 -12.06
N ASP A 289 -5.09 8.67 -12.59
CA ASP A 289 -4.45 9.37 -13.70
C ASP A 289 -3.28 10.24 -13.21
N ALA A 290 -2.31 10.45 -14.08
CA ALA A 290 -1.07 11.13 -13.74
C ALA A 290 -1.28 12.56 -13.22
N ARG A 291 -2.27 13.27 -13.75
CA ARG A 291 -2.55 14.65 -13.35
C ARG A 291 -3.14 14.72 -11.95
N SER A 292 -4.16 13.90 -11.68
CA SER A 292 -4.82 13.86 -10.36
C SER A 292 -3.84 13.42 -9.27
N MET A 293 -2.97 12.45 -9.58
CA MET A 293 -1.93 12.01 -8.64
C MET A 293 -0.90 13.10 -8.36
N ALA A 294 -0.48 13.85 -9.39
CA ALA A 294 0.45 14.96 -9.25
C ALA A 294 -0.15 16.12 -8.44
N GLU A 295 -1.40 16.51 -8.71
CA GLU A 295 -2.12 17.55 -7.95
C GLU A 295 -2.26 17.14 -6.46
N THR A 296 -2.63 15.88 -6.21
CA THR A 296 -2.70 15.33 -4.85
C THR A 296 -1.34 15.39 -4.16
N ALA A 297 -0.28 14.91 -4.81
CA ALA A 297 1.06 14.91 -4.25
C ALA A 297 1.55 16.34 -3.93
N GLN A 298 1.26 17.31 -4.82
CA GLN A 298 1.60 18.72 -4.61
C GLN A 298 0.88 19.31 -3.40
N ASP A 299 -0.40 18.97 -3.20
CA ASP A 299 -1.15 19.42 -2.02
C ASP A 299 -0.50 18.93 -0.73
N PHE A 300 -0.06 17.67 -0.65
CA PHE A 300 0.65 17.14 0.50
C PHE A 300 2.06 17.72 0.65
N ALA A 301 2.79 17.95 -0.45
CA ALA A 301 4.10 18.59 -0.42
C ALA A 301 4.04 20.00 0.16
N ASN A 302 2.95 20.75 -0.13
CA ASN A 302 2.68 22.08 0.46
C ASN A 302 2.45 22.03 1.98
N LEU A 303 2.08 20.87 2.54
CA LEU A 303 1.98 20.62 3.98
C LEU A 303 3.29 20.13 4.61
N GLY A 304 4.39 20.11 3.86
CA GLY A 304 5.71 19.73 4.36
C GLY A 304 6.07 18.25 4.17
N VAL A 305 5.27 17.48 3.45
CA VAL A 305 5.62 16.10 3.09
C VAL A 305 6.77 16.10 2.07
N ARG A 306 7.74 15.20 2.25
CA ARG A 306 8.92 15.10 1.37
C ARG A 306 9.13 13.69 0.80
N ARG A 307 8.49 12.68 1.37
CA ARG A 307 8.62 11.28 0.92
C ARG A 307 7.27 10.65 0.62
N ILE A 308 7.29 9.66 -0.28
CA ILE A 308 6.10 8.94 -0.73
C ILE A 308 6.26 7.43 -0.55
N ILE A 309 5.22 6.79 -0.03
CA ILE A 309 5.03 5.34 -0.05
C ILE A 309 3.95 5.06 -1.08
N VAL A 310 4.29 4.26 -2.08
CA VAL A 310 3.34 3.89 -3.14
C VAL A 310 2.68 2.56 -2.78
N THR A 311 1.36 2.52 -2.81
CA THR A 311 0.53 1.36 -2.46
C THR A 311 -0.27 0.85 -3.66
N GLN A 312 -0.94 -0.29 -3.48
CA GLN A 312 -1.81 -0.90 -4.49
C GLN A 312 -1.08 -1.21 -5.82
N LEU A 313 0.21 -1.48 -5.74
CA LEU A 313 1.01 -1.84 -6.92
C LEU A 313 0.64 -3.22 -7.48
N ASP A 314 0.12 -4.10 -6.64
CA ASP A 314 -0.36 -5.45 -6.97
C ASP A 314 -1.64 -5.45 -7.82
N VAL A 315 -2.46 -4.43 -7.69
CA VAL A 315 -3.72 -4.26 -8.43
C VAL A 315 -3.66 -3.21 -9.53
N SER A 316 -2.56 -2.45 -9.61
CA SER A 316 -2.38 -1.39 -10.61
C SER A 316 -1.75 -1.94 -11.88
N ARG A 317 -2.18 -1.44 -13.03
CA ARG A 317 -1.66 -1.84 -14.35
C ARG A 317 -0.74 -0.80 -14.98
N ARG A 318 -0.79 0.42 -14.49
CA ARG A 318 -0.01 1.56 -15.00
C ARG A 318 0.64 2.28 -13.86
N PHE A 319 1.91 2.62 -14.02
CA PHE A 319 2.73 3.21 -12.97
C PHE A 319 3.23 4.63 -13.29
N GLY A 320 2.87 5.17 -14.46
CA GLY A 320 3.32 6.50 -14.87
C GLY A 320 2.82 7.63 -13.98
N GLY A 321 1.64 7.47 -13.36
CA GLY A 321 1.08 8.48 -12.46
C GLY A 321 1.95 8.72 -11.21
N ILE A 322 2.63 7.69 -10.70
CA ILE A 322 3.52 7.84 -9.54
C ILE A 322 4.78 8.64 -9.90
N LEU A 323 5.26 8.55 -11.15
CA LEU A 323 6.37 9.36 -11.62
C LEU A 323 5.95 10.84 -11.73
N ALA A 324 4.76 11.10 -12.27
CA ALA A 324 4.23 12.47 -12.36
C ALA A 324 4.04 13.08 -10.95
N ALA A 325 3.55 12.30 -9.99
CA ALA A 325 3.38 12.72 -8.60
C ALA A 325 4.74 13.08 -7.95
N ALA A 326 5.74 12.21 -8.09
CA ALA A 326 7.07 12.45 -7.54
C ALA A 326 7.77 13.63 -8.21
N GLU A 327 7.65 13.78 -9.54
CA GLU A 327 8.25 14.85 -10.32
C GLU A 327 7.69 16.23 -9.94
N ILE A 328 6.36 16.37 -9.93
CA ILE A 328 5.71 17.68 -9.73
C ILE A 328 5.83 18.15 -8.27
N ALA A 329 5.75 17.20 -7.33
CA ALA A 329 5.78 17.50 -5.91
C ALA A 329 7.19 17.39 -5.29
N GLU A 330 8.21 17.07 -6.09
CA GLU A 330 9.60 16.88 -5.65
C GLU A 330 9.72 15.90 -4.46
N LEU A 331 8.97 14.77 -4.54
CA LEU A 331 8.95 13.77 -3.48
C LEU A 331 9.97 12.66 -3.74
N SER A 332 10.70 12.26 -2.69
CA SER A 332 11.55 11.08 -2.70
C SER A 332 10.75 9.79 -2.52
N PHE A 333 11.03 8.76 -3.31
CA PHE A 333 10.43 7.44 -3.13
C PHE A 333 10.99 6.75 -1.88
N ALA A 334 10.13 6.42 -0.93
CA ALA A 334 10.51 5.70 0.29
C ALA A 334 10.28 4.19 0.16
N GLN A 335 9.04 3.77 -0.04
CA GLN A 335 8.69 2.35 -0.03
C GLN A 335 7.67 2.03 -1.13
N PHE A 336 7.68 0.75 -1.56
CA PHE A 336 6.67 0.17 -2.44
C PHE A 336 5.89 -0.91 -1.70
N SER A 337 4.56 -0.89 -1.83
CA SER A 337 3.65 -1.90 -1.30
C SER A 337 2.93 -2.58 -2.48
N ASP A 338 3.31 -3.81 -2.78
CA ASP A 338 2.94 -4.56 -3.98
C ASP A 338 2.36 -5.94 -3.69
N THR A 339 1.89 -6.16 -2.48
CA THR A 339 1.27 -7.42 -2.04
C THR A 339 0.25 -7.12 -0.94
N PRO A 340 -0.84 -7.90 -0.83
CA PRO A 340 -1.81 -7.75 0.25
C PRO A 340 -1.29 -8.19 1.62
N TYR A 341 -0.22 -8.99 1.68
CA TYR A 341 0.31 -9.56 2.92
C TYR A 341 0.97 -8.51 3.82
N LEU A 342 0.82 -8.64 5.15
CA LEU A 342 1.46 -7.75 6.12
C LEU A 342 2.97 -8.01 6.22
N ALA A 343 3.35 -9.26 6.48
CA ALA A 343 4.75 -9.65 6.51
C ALA A 343 5.35 -9.52 5.10
N ARG A 344 6.44 -8.77 4.97
CA ARG A 344 7.09 -8.43 3.69
C ARG A 344 6.18 -7.65 2.71
N GLY A 345 5.08 -7.06 3.21
CA GLY A 345 4.12 -6.31 2.38
C GLY A 345 4.61 -4.95 1.92
N VAL A 346 5.75 -4.49 2.43
CA VAL A 346 6.39 -3.23 2.05
C VAL A 346 7.89 -3.44 1.87
N SER A 347 8.44 -2.93 0.77
CA SER A 347 9.85 -3.03 0.41
C SER A 347 10.45 -1.66 0.10
N ALA A 348 11.77 -1.55 0.22
CA ALA A 348 12.49 -0.33 -0.17
C ALA A 348 12.21 0.03 -1.63
N ALA A 349 11.86 1.28 -1.89
CA ALA A 349 11.78 1.79 -3.24
C ALA A 349 13.20 1.89 -3.82
N THR A 350 13.39 1.31 -5.00
CA THR A 350 14.67 1.39 -5.72
C THR A 350 14.44 1.72 -7.19
N PRO A 351 15.41 2.40 -7.85
CA PRO A 351 15.33 2.68 -9.29
C PRO A 351 15.15 1.40 -10.12
N LEU A 352 15.86 0.34 -9.76
CA LEU A 352 15.80 -0.95 -10.46
C LEU A 352 14.38 -1.56 -10.40
N ARG A 353 13.75 -1.56 -9.21
CA ARG A 353 12.41 -2.10 -9.06
C ARG A 353 11.38 -1.27 -9.83
N LEU A 354 11.53 0.06 -9.82
CA LEU A 354 10.68 0.97 -10.59
C LEU A 354 10.82 0.73 -12.08
N ALA A 355 12.06 0.57 -12.60
CA ALA A 355 12.33 0.21 -13.99
C ALA A 355 11.70 -1.14 -14.37
N GLN A 356 11.83 -2.16 -13.52
CA GLN A 356 11.19 -3.45 -13.73
C GLN A 356 9.67 -3.36 -13.83
N MET A 357 9.03 -2.54 -13.00
CA MET A 357 7.58 -2.32 -13.04
C MET A 357 7.16 -1.62 -14.34
N LEU A 358 7.88 -0.58 -14.75
CA LEU A 358 7.59 0.17 -15.96
C LEU A 358 7.77 -0.66 -17.24
N LEU A 359 8.80 -1.52 -17.29
CA LEU A 359 9.11 -2.36 -18.45
C LEU A 359 8.50 -3.76 -18.38
N GLY A 360 8.02 -4.20 -17.23
CA GLY A 360 7.62 -5.59 -16.99
C GLY A 360 6.53 -6.14 -17.92
N GLN A 361 5.71 -5.30 -18.51
CA GLN A 361 4.72 -5.69 -19.54
C GLN A 361 5.33 -5.66 -20.94
N ALA A 362 6.23 -4.72 -21.23
CA ALA A 362 6.89 -4.60 -22.54
C ALA A 362 7.84 -5.78 -22.81
N ILE A 363 8.49 -6.30 -21.76
CA ILE A 363 9.39 -7.47 -21.87
C ILE A 363 8.60 -8.79 -22.04
N LYS A 364 7.36 -8.85 -21.60
CA LYS A 364 6.50 -10.06 -21.68
C LYS A 364 5.67 -10.14 -22.96
N ALA A 365 5.53 -9.04 -23.71
CA ALA A 365 4.77 -9.05 -24.96
C ALA A 365 5.63 -9.70 -26.07
N PRO A 366 5.18 -10.81 -26.71
CA PRO A 366 5.87 -11.32 -27.89
C PRO A 366 5.80 -10.23 -28.99
N LEU A 367 6.93 -9.99 -29.65
CA LEU A 367 7.00 -9.14 -30.84
C LEU A 367 6.04 -9.75 -31.90
N THR A 368 4.85 -9.18 -32.04
CA THR A 368 4.03 -9.43 -33.23
C THR A 368 4.73 -8.78 -34.40
N GLU A 369 5.43 -9.59 -35.18
CA GLU A 369 5.94 -9.20 -36.50
C GLU A 369 4.76 -8.67 -37.31
N HIS A 370 4.79 -7.39 -37.64
CA HIS A 370 3.98 -6.82 -38.69
C HIS A 370 4.53 -7.36 -40.03
N THR A 371 4.14 -8.58 -40.39
CA THR A 371 4.20 -9.01 -41.78
C THR A 371 3.13 -8.23 -42.54
N SER A 372 3.53 -7.17 -43.18
CA SER A 372 2.74 -6.54 -44.24
C SER A 372 2.46 -7.58 -45.33
N PRO A 373 1.22 -7.79 -45.75
CA PRO A 373 0.97 -8.64 -46.88
C PRO A 373 1.57 -7.99 -48.13
N ILE A 374 2.56 -8.68 -48.70
CA ILE A 374 3.04 -8.37 -50.07
C ILE A 374 1.87 -8.69 -50.98
N SER A 375 1.30 -7.66 -51.59
CA SER A 375 0.36 -7.79 -52.69
C SER A 375 1.12 -8.42 -53.87
N ALA A 376 0.73 -9.61 -54.23
CA ALA A 376 1.10 -10.23 -55.51
C ALA A 376 0.05 -9.79 -56.54
N ASP A 377 0.52 -9.09 -57.58
CA ASP A 377 -0.14 -8.94 -58.87
C ASP A 377 -0.14 -10.27 -59.65
#